data_7a4e0ed7b3741b9f8e65191d519967c3
#
_entry.id   7a4e0ed7b3741b9f8e65191d519967c3
#
_cell.length_a   1.000
_cell.length_b   1.000
_cell.length_c   1.000
_cell.angle_alpha   90.00
_cell.angle_beta   90.00
_cell.angle_gamma   90.00
#
_symmetry.space_group_name_H-M   'P 1'
#
loop_
_entity.id
_entity.type
_entity.pdbx_description
1 polymer ?
#
loop_
_entity_poly.entity_id
_entity_poly.type
_entity_poly.pdbx_seq_one_letter_code
_entity_poly.pdbx_strand_id
1 'polypeptide(L)'
;DLQVWSCDSYLKKVNRSQTWAAVLMGVSEGMASAGAGYSTSTTTGYSSYGGYSSYTTTTYNPSAAYQANIASQQRLANFGQALQDEQQVKKLGYLKKNTIYPGESVSGFVYVAWIKGERAVFIIRIEGAEYIYEWGFDKKNAFLLNKNN
;
A
#
# COMPACT_ATOMS: atom_id res chain seq x y z
N ASP A 1 -2.68 -28.35 3.84
CA ASP A 1 -2.86 -27.45 4.99
C ASP A 1 -2.44 -26.05 4.62
N LEU A 2 -3.25 -25.06 5.03
CA LEU A 2 -2.93 -23.66 4.86
C LEU A 2 -1.86 -23.23 5.87
N GLN A 3 -0.83 -22.55 5.40
CA GLN A 3 0.20 -22.02 6.28
C GLN A 3 -0.30 -20.74 6.96
N VAL A 4 -0.48 -20.77 8.26
CA VAL A 4 -0.71 -19.59 9.10
C VAL A 4 0.65 -18.94 9.40
N TRP A 5 0.79 -17.67 9.13
CA TRP A 5 2.04 -16.95 9.37
C TRP A 5 2.14 -16.53 10.82
N SER A 6 3.33 -16.62 11.39
CA SER A 6 3.59 -15.97 12.68
C SER A 6 3.54 -14.45 12.54
N CYS A 7 3.26 -13.75 13.65
CA CYS A 7 3.27 -12.27 13.67
C CYS A 7 4.57 -11.70 13.09
N ASP A 8 5.73 -12.26 13.46
CA ASP A 8 7.03 -11.80 13.00
C ASP A 8 7.23 -12.02 11.48
N SER A 9 6.81 -13.19 10.98
CA SER A 9 6.89 -13.47 9.54
C SER A 9 5.97 -12.57 8.73
N TYR A 10 4.77 -12.28 9.23
CA TYR A 10 3.85 -11.34 8.63
C TYR A 10 4.41 -9.93 8.60
N LEU A 11 4.94 -9.44 9.74
CA LEU A 11 5.54 -8.11 9.83
C LEU A 11 6.77 -7.95 8.93
N LYS A 12 7.61 -8.99 8.80
CA LYS A 12 8.73 -8.98 7.83
C LYS A 12 8.24 -8.78 6.40
N LYS A 13 7.14 -9.44 6.01
CA LYS A 13 6.53 -9.26 4.68
C LYS A 13 5.99 -7.84 4.49
N VAL A 14 5.28 -7.31 5.50
CA VAL A 14 4.77 -5.94 5.49
C VAL A 14 5.92 -4.94 5.35
N ASN A 15 6.97 -5.06 6.15
CA ASN A 15 8.15 -4.18 6.10
C ASN A 15 8.80 -4.20 4.71
N ARG A 16 8.98 -5.38 4.12
CA ARG A 16 9.55 -5.49 2.77
C ARG A 16 8.69 -4.78 1.72
N SER A 17 7.37 -4.95 1.78
CA SER A 17 6.44 -4.26 0.89
C SER A 17 6.49 -2.74 1.05
N GLN A 18 6.54 -2.27 2.30
CA GLN A 18 6.60 -0.84 2.62
C GLN A 18 7.94 -0.21 2.22
N THR A 19 9.05 -0.94 2.34
CA THR A 19 10.36 -0.48 1.86
C THR A 19 10.30 -0.22 0.35
N TRP A 20 9.73 -1.12 -0.43
CA TRP A 20 9.55 -0.92 -1.86
C TRP A 20 8.63 0.25 -2.19
N ALA A 21 7.52 0.41 -1.47
CA ALA A 21 6.63 1.56 -1.63
C ALA A 21 7.34 2.89 -1.32
N ALA A 22 8.15 2.93 -0.27
CA ALA A 22 8.94 4.12 0.09
C ALA A 22 9.99 4.46 -0.98
N VAL A 23 10.67 3.47 -1.54
CA VAL A 23 11.64 3.67 -2.64
C VAL A 23 10.94 4.24 -3.87
N LEU A 24 9.80 3.65 -4.28
CA LEU A 24 9.03 4.13 -5.43
C LEU A 24 8.52 5.55 -5.23
N MET A 25 8.02 5.86 -4.03
CA MET A 25 7.58 7.22 -3.69
C MET A 25 8.74 8.21 -3.74
N GLY A 26 9.90 7.86 -3.18
CA GLY A 26 11.10 8.70 -3.22
C GLY A 26 11.58 8.97 -4.65
N VAL A 27 11.58 7.96 -5.52
CA VAL A 27 11.95 8.11 -6.92
C VAL A 27 10.95 9.00 -7.66
N SER A 28 9.65 8.78 -7.48
CA SER A 28 8.60 9.58 -8.15
C SER A 28 8.64 11.05 -7.73
N GLU A 29 8.80 11.33 -6.44
CA GLU A 29 8.94 12.70 -5.92
C GLU A 29 10.25 13.35 -6.36
N GLY A 30 11.35 12.59 -6.43
CA GLY A 30 12.63 13.06 -6.95
C GLY A 30 12.54 13.48 -8.41
N MET A 31 11.87 12.70 -9.25
CA MET A 31 11.62 13.05 -10.65
C MET A 31 10.71 14.28 -10.80
N ALA A 32 9.63 14.34 -10.02
CA ALA A 32 8.70 15.46 -10.03
C ALA A 32 9.38 16.78 -9.61
N SER A 33 10.21 16.74 -8.57
CA SER A 33 10.93 17.92 -8.08
C SER A 33 12.05 18.36 -9.02
N ALA A 34 12.72 17.43 -9.70
CA ALA A 34 13.78 17.75 -10.67
C ALA A 34 13.26 18.53 -11.90
N GLY A 35 12.03 18.24 -12.31
CA GLY A 35 11.36 18.98 -13.40
C GLY A 35 10.65 20.26 -12.96
N ALA A 36 10.51 20.48 -11.64
CA ALA A 36 9.78 21.61 -11.11
C ALA A 36 10.49 22.94 -11.40
N GLY A 37 9.71 23.94 -11.75
CA GLY A 37 10.20 25.27 -12.10
C GLY A 37 10.54 25.47 -13.56
N TYR A 38 10.66 24.41 -14.34
CA TYR A 38 10.82 24.54 -15.80
C TYR A 38 9.47 24.58 -16.50
N SER A 39 9.29 25.59 -17.34
CA SER A 39 8.15 25.67 -18.26
C SER A 39 8.66 25.80 -19.70
N THR A 40 8.09 25.02 -20.58
CA THR A 40 8.43 25.02 -22.00
C THR A 40 7.26 25.56 -22.78
N SER A 41 7.50 26.62 -23.56
CA SER A 41 6.53 27.21 -24.45
C SER A 41 7.02 27.08 -25.90
N THR A 42 6.17 26.55 -26.75
CA THR A 42 6.45 26.46 -28.20
C THR A 42 5.55 27.43 -28.96
N THR A 43 6.17 28.36 -29.62
CA THR A 43 5.47 29.33 -30.51
C THR A 43 5.69 28.91 -31.96
N THR A 44 4.60 28.78 -32.70
CA THR A 44 4.63 28.48 -34.13
C THR A 44 4.20 29.69 -34.91
N GLY A 45 4.94 30.06 -35.93
CA GLY A 45 4.65 31.17 -36.82
C GLY A 45 4.61 30.73 -38.28
N TYR A 46 3.63 31.28 -39.04
CA TYR A 46 3.60 31.20 -40.50
C TYR A 46 4.02 32.53 -41.09
N SER A 47 4.99 32.52 -41.99
CA SER A 47 5.29 33.71 -42.77
C SER A 47 4.37 33.78 -43.98
N SER A 48 4.04 35.00 -44.40
CA SER A 48 3.22 35.26 -45.60
C SER A 48 3.86 34.72 -46.89
N TYR A 49 5.10 34.33 -46.85
CA TYR A 49 5.86 33.72 -47.96
C TYR A 49 5.89 32.19 -47.90
N GLY A 50 5.00 31.54 -47.09
CA GLY A 50 4.86 30.10 -47.02
C GLY A 50 5.90 29.38 -46.19
N GLY A 51 6.66 30.07 -45.32
CA GLY A 51 7.59 29.49 -44.38
C GLY A 51 6.91 29.15 -43.05
N TYR A 52 7.18 27.93 -42.52
CA TYR A 52 6.79 27.53 -41.18
C TYR A 52 8.01 27.66 -40.26
N SER A 53 7.85 28.32 -39.12
CA SER A 53 8.88 28.38 -38.07
C SER A 53 8.30 27.98 -36.74
N SER A 54 9.04 27.17 -36.00
CA SER A 54 8.72 26.76 -34.62
C SER A 54 9.87 27.17 -33.73
N TYR A 55 9.56 27.88 -32.65
CA TYR A 55 10.51 28.33 -31.66
C TYR A 55 10.09 27.83 -30.28
N THR A 56 10.98 27.12 -29.60
CA THR A 56 10.73 26.57 -28.25
C THR A 56 11.58 27.32 -27.24
N THR A 57 10.94 27.89 -26.23
CA THR A 57 11.59 28.59 -25.12
C THR A 57 11.35 27.81 -23.85
N THR A 58 12.42 27.54 -23.13
CA THR A 58 12.35 26.96 -21.78
C THR A 58 12.69 28.04 -20.76
N THR A 59 11.80 28.30 -19.83
CA THR A 59 11.96 29.28 -18.75
C THR A 59 12.03 28.56 -17.41
N TYR A 60 12.93 29.02 -16.54
CA TYR A 60 13.07 28.50 -15.19
C TYR A 60 12.55 29.52 -14.17
N ASN A 61 11.67 29.04 -13.27
CA ASN A 61 11.13 29.80 -12.15
C ASN A 61 11.62 29.22 -10.81
N PRO A 62 12.58 29.88 -10.12
CA PRO A 62 13.13 29.37 -8.86
C PRO A 62 12.10 29.28 -7.75
N SER A 63 11.14 30.19 -7.69
CA SER A 63 10.09 30.16 -6.66
C SER A 63 9.17 28.97 -6.81
N ALA A 64 8.80 28.61 -8.05
CA ALA A 64 8.00 27.42 -8.33
C ALA A 64 8.78 26.13 -7.98
N ALA A 65 10.07 26.07 -8.30
CA ALA A 65 10.94 24.96 -7.93
C ALA A 65 11.05 24.80 -6.41
N TYR A 66 11.20 25.90 -5.67
CA TYR A 66 11.29 25.87 -4.21
C TYR A 66 9.97 25.38 -3.58
N GLN A 67 8.83 25.89 -4.01
CA GLN A 67 7.52 25.46 -3.53
C GLN A 67 7.25 23.98 -3.84
N ALA A 68 7.62 23.50 -5.01
CA ALA A 68 7.50 22.11 -5.38
C ALA A 68 8.35 21.19 -4.49
N ASN A 69 9.57 21.63 -4.15
CA ASN A 69 10.45 20.88 -3.23
C ASN A 69 9.85 20.80 -1.82
N ILE A 70 9.31 21.89 -1.27
CA ILE A 70 8.64 21.87 0.04
C ILE A 70 7.44 20.93 0.02
N ALA A 71 6.61 21.02 -1.01
CA ALA A 71 5.44 20.15 -1.15
C ALA A 71 5.84 18.67 -1.29
N SER A 72 6.91 18.37 -2.00
CA SER A 72 7.47 17.02 -2.11
C SER A 72 7.94 16.48 -0.76
N GLN A 73 8.70 17.27 0.02
CA GLN A 73 9.14 16.88 1.36
C GLN A 73 7.96 16.61 2.30
N GLN A 74 6.91 17.44 2.26
CA GLN A 74 5.71 17.22 3.05
C GLN A 74 4.99 15.93 2.67
N ARG A 75 4.85 15.64 1.36
CA ARG A 75 4.25 14.38 0.89
C ARG A 75 5.06 13.16 1.35
N LEU A 76 6.39 13.22 1.27
CA LEU A 76 7.27 12.15 1.75
C LEU A 76 7.15 11.94 3.27
N ALA A 77 7.10 13.02 4.04
CA ALA A 77 6.92 12.95 5.49
C ALA A 77 5.57 12.32 5.87
N ASN A 78 4.47 12.79 5.26
CA ASN A 78 3.14 12.26 5.50
C ASN A 78 3.03 10.78 5.09
N PHE A 79 3.64 10.40 3.97
CA PHE A 79 3.70 9.01 3.53
C PHE A 79 4.47 8.13 4.51
N GLY A 80 5.64 8.60 4.98
CA GLY A 80 6.41 7.89 6.00
C GLY A 80 5.64 7.67 7.29
N GLN A 81 4.90 8.67 7.75
CA GLN A 81 4.05 8.55 8.93
C GLN A 81 2.91 7.55 8.71
N ALA A 82 2.23 7.61 7.58
CA ALA A 82 1.15 6.66 7.25
C ALA A 82 1.66 5.20 7.21
N LEU A 83 2.88 4.95 6.72
CA LEU A 83 3.49 3.62 6.76
C LEU A 83 3.76 3.15 8.20
N GLN A 84 4.23 4.03 9.08
CA GLN A 84 4.47 3.71 10.49
C GLN A 84 3.16 3.39 11.22
N ASP A 85 2.12 4.21 11.01
CA ASP A 85 0.79 4.00 11.59
C ASP A 85 0.20 2.66 11.12
N GLU A 86 0.31 2.36 9.83
CA GLU A 86 -0.13 1.07 9.28
C GLU A 86 0.61 -0.12 9.91
N GLN A 87 1.92 -0.01 10.11
CA GLN A 87 2.71 -1.05 10.80
C GLN A 87 2.23 -1.24 12.23
N GLN A 88 1.98 -0.15 12.95
CA GLN A 88 1.55 -0.21 14.33
C GLN A 88 0.18 -0.87 14.46
N VAL A 89 -0.79 -0.48 13.62
CA VAL A 89 -2.11 -1.11 13.57
C VAL A 89 -2.00 -2.60 13.27
N LYS A 90 -1.20 -2.98 12.26
CA LYS A 90 -0.98 -4.38 11.90
C LYS A 90 -0.30 -5.18 13.03
N LYS A 91 0.64 -4.58 13.73
CA LYS A 91 1.34 -5.22 14.86
C LYS A 91 0.44 -5.42 16.07
N LEU A 92 -0.42 -4.44 16.37
CA LEU A 92 -1.34 -4.49 17.51
C LEU A 92 -2.53 -5.40 17.25
N GLY A 93 -3.06 -5.39 16.03
CA GLY A 93 -4.23 -6.19 15.65
C GLY A 93 -3.91 -7.65 15.34
N TYR A 94 -2.64 -8.03 15.22
CA TYR A 94 -2.26 -9.42 14.92
C TYR A 94 -2.42 -10.31 16.15
N LEU A 95 -3.16 -11.43 16.00
CA LEU A 95 -3.35 -12.41 17.07
C LEU A 95 -2.02 -13.10 17.38
N LYS A 96 -1.52 -12.85 18.59
CA LYS A 96 -0.31 -13.49 19.11
C LYS A 96 -0.69 -14.64 20.03
N LYS A 97 0.26 -15.53 20.28
CA LYS A 97 0.12 -16.53 21.35
C LYS A 97 -0.07 -15.78 22.68
N ASN A 98 -1.22 -15.97 23.30
CA ASN A 98 -1.58 -15.29 24.54
C ASN A 98 -2.26 -16.29 25.51
N THR A 99 -2.18 -16.02 26.81
CA THR A 99 -2.95 -16.71 27.82
C THR A 99 -4.22 -15.91 28.08
N ILE A 100 -5.37 -16.54 27.96
CA ILE A 100 -6.68 -15.93 28.19
C ILE A 100 -7.21 -16.47 29.52
N TYR A 101 -7.52 -15.59 30.46
CA TYR A 101 -8.10 -15.97 31.74
C TYR A 101 -9.63 -16.07 31.64
N PRO A 102 -10.29 -16.80 32.55
CA PRO A 102 -11.74 -16.91 32.59
C PRO A 102 -12.40 -15.52 32.63
N GLY A 103 -13.33 -15.27 31.73
CA GLY A 103 -14.03 -13.99 31.59
C GLY A 103 -13.33 -12.97 30.68
N GLU A 104 -12.11 -13.27 30.20
CA GLU A 104 -11.43 -12.42 29.22
C GLU A 104 -11.71 -12.86 27.80
N SER A 105 -11.66 -11.90 26.88
CA SER A 105 -11.73 -12.18 25.44
C SER A 105 -10.58 -11.49 24.70
N VAL A 106 -10.04 -12.16 23.69
CA VAL A 106 -9.01 -11.60 22.81
C VAL A 106 -9.52 -11.65 21.38
N SER A 107 -9.46 -10.51 20.70
CA SER A 107 -9.80 -10.40 19.29
C SER A 107 -8.59 -9.95 18.47
N GLY A 108 -8.51 -10.39 17.24
CA GLY A 108 -7.45 -9.99 16.33
C GLY A 108 -7.56 -10.74 15.01
N PHE A 109 -6.59 -10.50 14.12
CA PHE A 109 -6.52 -11.18 12.83
C PHE A 109 -5.26 -12.04 12.73
N VAL A 110 -5.32 -13.04 11.87
CA VAL A 110 -4.18 -13.86 11.44
C VAL A 110 -4.04 -13.78 9.92
N TYR A 111 -2.82 -13.84 9.43
CA TYR A 111 -2.55 -13.91 8.01
C TYR A 111 -2.33 -15.36 7.61
N VAL A 112 -3.09 -15.81 6.63
CA VAL A 112 -2.98 -17.14 6.05
C VAL A 112 -2.42 -17.01 4.64
N ALA A 113 -1.44 -17.84 4.29
CA ALA A 113 -0.91 -17.84 2.93
C ALA A 113 -2.02 -18.28 1.96
N TRP A 114 -2.29 -17.45 0.96
CA TRP A 114 -3.31 -17.76 -0.03
C TRP A 114 -2.90 -18.96 -0.87
N ILE A 115 -3.75 -19.95 -0.94
CA ILE A 115 -3.67 -21.07 -1.87
C ILE A 115 -4.92 -21.02 -2.76
N LYS A 116 -4.73 -21.22 -4.05
CA LYS A 116 -5.86 -21.24 -5.00
C LYS A 116 -6.82 -22.37 -4.62
N GLY A 117 -8.05 -22.02 -4.28
CA GLY A 117 -9.09 -22.95 -3.86
C GLY A 117 -10.48 -22.33 -3.95
N GLU A 118 -11.51 -23.15 -3.81
CA GLU A 118 -12.91 -22.71 -3.83
C GLU A 118 -13.47 -22.53 -2.42
N ARG A 119 -12.86 -23.18 -1.44
CA ARG A 119 -13.29 -23.13 -0.03
C ARG A 119 -12.09 -23.15 0.90
N ALA A 120 -12.22 -22.46 2.05
CA ALA A 120 -11.30 -22.58 3.17
C ALA A 120 -12.07 -23.12 4.39
N VAL A 121 -11.48 -24.11 5.07
CA VAL A 121 -12.05 -24.69 6.29
C VAL A 121 -11.08 -24.43 7.42
N PHE A 122 -11.57 -23.82 8.49
CA PHE A 122 -10.79 -23.58 9.71
C PHE A 122 -11.36 -24.44 10.83
N ILE A 123 -10.49 -25.23 11.42
CA ILE A 123 -10.82 -26.10 12.54
C ILE A 123 -10.10 -25.56 13.77
N ILE A 124 -10.87 -25.11 14.76
CA ILE A 124 -10.34 -24.64 16.04
C ILE A 124 -10.68 -25.70 17.09
N ARG A 125 -9.66 -26.19 17.78
CA ARG A 125 -9.81 -27.18 18.85
C ARG A 125 -9.63 -26.52 20.20
N ILE A 126 -10.69 -26.55 21.03
CA ILE A 126 -10.68 -26.00 22.39
C ILE A 126 -11.22 -27.06 23.33
N GLU A 127 -10.43 -27.46 24.33
CA GLU A 127 -10.84 -28.42 25.39
C GLU A 127 -11.48 -29.70 24.85
N GLY A 128 -10.98 -30.23 23.73
CA GLY A 128 -11.50 -31.44 23.09
C GLY A 128 -12.71 -31.24 22.17
N ALA A 129 -13.29 -30.06 22.11
CA ALA A 129 -14.32 -29.70 21.15
C ALA A 129 -13.69 -29.13 19.86
N GLU A 130 -14.25 -29.49 18.71
CA GLU A 130 -13.84 -28.96 17.42
C GLU A 130 -14.89 -27.95 16.91
N TYR A 131 -14.43 -26.73 16.62
CA TYR A 131 -15.25 -25.70 16.00
C TYR A 131 -14.82 -25.58 14.56
N ILE A 132 -15.74 -25.86 13.64
CA ILE A 132 -15.48 -25.88 12.19
C ILE A 132 -16.11 -24.65 11.55
N TYR A 133 -15.30 -23.86 10.90
CA TYR A 133 -15.74 -22.68 10.12
C TYR A 133 -15.38 -22.90 8.66
N GLU A 134 -16.37 -22.77 7.79
CA GLU A 134 -16.21 -22.92 6.35
C GLU A 134 -16.50 -21.59 5.64
N TRP A 135 -15.60 -21.17 4.75
CA TRP A 135 -15.79 -20.00 3.87
C TRP A 135 -15.67 -20.42 2.42
N GLY A 136 -16.68 -20.04 1.64
CA GLY A 136 -16.63 -20.14 0.17
C GLY A 136 -15.98 -18.91 -0.45
N PHE A 137 -15.26 -19.12 -1.54
CA PHE A 137 -14.70 -18.03 -2.34
C PHE A 137 -15.49 -17.94 -3.65
N ASP A 138 -16.04 -16.75 -3.95
CA ASP A 138 -16.63 -16.51 -5.26
C ASP A 138 -15.53 -16.31 -6.30
N LYS A 139 -15.64 -17.04 -7.43
CA LYS A 139 -14.67 -16.96 -8.54
C LYS A 139 -14.56 -15.55 -9.14
N LYS A 140 -15.59 -14.71 -9.01
CA LYS A 140 -15.63 -13.38 -9.62
C LYS A 140 -15.12 -12.26 -8.75
N ASN A 141 -15.25 -12.34 -7.41
CA ASN A 141 -15.02 -11.18 -6.54
C ASN A 141 -14.01 -11.38 -5.43
N ALA A 142 -13.42 -12.55 -5.22
CA ALA A 142 -12.48 -12.87 -4.12
C ALA A 142 -12.98 -12.46 -2.70
N PHE A 143 -14.29 -12.20 -2.53
CA PHE A 143 -14.88 -11.88 -1.24
C PHE A 143 -15.30 -13.18 -0.54
N LEU A 144 -15.04 -13.21 0.77
CA LEU A 144 -15.47 -14.30 1.64
C LEU A 144 -17.00 -14.26 1.77
N LEU A 145 -17.65 -15.30 1.27
CA LEU A 145 -19.08 -15.50 1.51
C LEU A 145 -19.22 -16.36 2.78
N ASN A 146 -19.73 -15.75 3.84
CA ASN A 146 -20.12 -16.47 5.04
C ASN A 146 -21.41 -17.22 4.74
N LYS A 147 -21.35 -18.53 4.59
CA LYS A 147 -22.54 -19.38 4.59
C LYS A 147 -22.89 -19.69 6.04
N ASN A 148 -23.72 -18.86 6.63
CA ASN A 148 -24.47 -19.26 7.82
C ASN A 148 -25.51 -20.31 7.38
N ASN A 149 -25.31 -21.54 7.79
CA ASN A 149 -26.35 -22.53 7.91
C ASN A 149 -26.96 -22.45 9.30
#